data_3f568a064102ffb2bb5cbd9791e0f289
#
_entry.id   3f568a064102ffb2bb5cbd9791e0f289
#
_cell.length_a   1.000
_cell.length_b   1.000
_cell.length_c   1.000
_cell.angle_alpha   90.00
_cell.angle_beta   90.00
_cell.angle_gamma   90.00
#
_symmetry.space_group_name_H-M   'P 1'
#
loop_
_entity.id
_entity.type
_entity.pdbx_description
1 polymer ?
#
loop_
_entity_poly.entity_id
_entity_poly.type
_entity_poly.pdbx_seq_one_letter_code
_entity_poly.pdbx_strand_id
1 'polypeptide(L)'
;GLRYDLTLPLSRYFANNKDKLTLPMKCIQMDRVYRAERPQKGRLREFVQCDIDIIGSDSTDSEVELILTTTKALKAIGMKNFKVKVNDRRLLRAFLMDCGFEEEQLDSVCITFDKMDKVGLDGVKKELEEKEFADEAIAKFTDFLSGVDNPQQITLESVKSILADKAPAESLEYIINSVNALCNGEFDVVFD
;
A
#
# COMPACT_ATOMS: atom_id res chain seq x y z
N GLY A 1 -14.25 1.00 -26.11
CA GLY A 1 -12.79 0.83 -25.98
C GLY A 1 -12.45 -0.48 -25.30
N LEU A 2 -11.17 -0.88 -25.34
CA LEU A 2 -10.68 -2.06 -24.63
C LEU A 2 -10.61 -1.75 -23.14
N ARG A 3 -10.86 -2.76 -22.28
CA ARG A 3 -10.83 -2.56 -20.83
C ARG A 3 -9.39 -2.42 -20.34
N TYR A 4 -9.19 -1.47 -19.45
CA TYR A 4 -7.89 -1.17 -18.85
C TYR A 4 -7.59 -2.07 -17.63
N ASP A 5 -8.62 -2.39 -16.85
CA ASP A 5 -8.58 -3.23 -15.66
C ASP A 5 -9.87 -4.05 -15.51
N LEU A 6 -9.97 -4.84 -14.45
CA LEU A 6 -11.16 -5.60 -14.08
C LEU A 6 -11.99 -4.90 -12.99
N THR A 7 -11.41 -3.93 -12.28
CA THR A 7 -12.05 -3.22 -11.15
C THR A 7 -13.22 -2.36 -11.61
N LEU A 8 -13.06 -1.58 -12.70
CA LEU A 8 -14.13 -0.71 -13.19
C LEU A 8 -15.35 -1.49 -13.71
N PRO A 9 -15.19 -2.58 -14.49
CA PRO A 9 -16.31 -3.45 -14.85
C PRO A 9 -17.01 -4.09 -13.65
N LEU A 10 -16.24 -4.54 -12.64
CA LEU A 10 -16.79 -5.10 -11.40
C LEU A 10 -17.59 -4.07 -10.63
N SER A 11 -17.06 -2.86 -10.47
CA SER A 11 -17.74 -1.76 -9.78
C SER A 11 -19.07 -1.42 -10.44
N ARG A 12 -19.12 -1.42 -11.78
CA ARG A 12 -20.36 -1.23 -12.55
C ARG A 12 -21.33 -2.38 -12.35
N TYR A 13 -20.84 -3.63 -12.39
CA TYR A 13 -21.67 -4.80 -12.12
C TYR A 13 -22.27 -4.73 -10.72
N PHE A 14 -21.46 -4.43 -9.71
CA PHE A 14 -21.89 -4.29 -8.35
C PHE A 14 -22.95 -3.17 -8.21
N ALA A 15 -22.69 -1.98 -8.73
CA ALA A 15 -23.64 -0.85 -8.67
C ALA A 15 -25.00 -1.18 -9.27
N ASN A 16 -25.02 -1.94 -10.39
CA ASN A 16 -26.26 -2.32 -11.06
C ASN A 16 -27.01 -3.49 -10.39
N ASN A 17 -26.36 -4.25 -9.51
CA ASN A 17 -26.94 -5.46 -8.94
C ASN A 17 -26.90 -5.47 -7.40
N LYS A 18 -26.45 -4.40 -6.73
CA LYS A 18 -26.23 -4.34 -5.28
C LYS A 18 -27.42 -4.84 -4.44
N ASP A 19 -28.66 -4.59 -4.88
CA ASP A 19 -29.87 -4.98 -4.17
C ASP A 19 -30.18 -6.50 -4.28
N LYS A 20 -29.45 -7.21 -5.15
CA LYS A 20 -29.60 -8.67 -5.40
C LYS A 20 -28.42 -9.47 -4.89
N LEU A 21 -27.34 -8.80 -4.48
CA LEU A 21 -26.10 -9.44 -4.05
C LEU A 21 -26.07 -9.60 -2.53
N THR A 22 -25.59 -10.75 -2.09
CA THR A 22 -25.31 -10.98 -0.67
C THR A 22 -23.97 -10.33 -0.31
N LEU A 23 -23.93 -9.58 0.77
CA LEU A 23 -22.72 -8.94 1.28
C LEU A 23 -22.16 -9.71 2.49
N PRO A 24 -20.85 -9.74 2.69
CA PRO A 24 -19.82 -9.27 1.76
C PRO A 24 -19.75 -10.13 0.49
N MET A 25 -19.69 -9.48 -0.67
CA MET A 25 -19.46 -10.17 -1.94
C MET A 25 -17.96 -10.42 -2.12
N LYS A 26 -17.60 -11.68 -2.28
CA LYS A 26 -16.22 -12.11 -2.56
C LYS A 26 -16.14 -12.67 -3.97
N CYS A 27 -15.20 -12.22 -4.76
CA CYS A 27 -15.05 -12.70 -6.13
C CYS A 27 -13.61 -12.79 -6.58
N ILE A 28 -13.37 -13.65 -7.55
CA ILE A 28 -12.13 -13.77 -8.30
C ILE A 28 -12.46 -13.50 -9.76
N GLN A 29 -11.69 -12.66 -10.41
CA GLN A 29 -11.80 -12.34 -11.82
C GLN A 29 -10.49 -12.66 -12.54
N MET A 30 -10.56 -13.31 -13.67
CA MET A 30 -9.40 -13.58 -14.54
C MET A 30 -9.77 -13.26 -15.96
N ASP A 31 -9.14 -12.23 -16.53
CA ASP A 31 -9.36 -11.89 -17.92
C ASP A 31 -8.25 -10.97 -18.47
N ARG A 32 -8.28 -10.76 -19.78
CA ARG A 32 -7.34 -9.89 -20.47
C ARG A 32 -7.67 -8.43 -20.21
N VAL A 33 -6.62 -7.64 -20.02
CA VAL A 33 -6.67 -6.18 -19.92
C VAL A 33 -5.68 -5.55 -20.89
N TYR A 34 -5.90 -4.27 -21.23
CA TYR A 34 -5.20 -3.59 -22.29
C TYR A 34 -4.72 -2.23 -21.82
N ARG A 35 -3.41 -1.97 -21.94
CA ARG A 35 -2.79 -0.71 -21.54
C ARG A 35 -1.92 -0.18 -22.65
N ALA A 36 -2.06 1.11 -22.98
CA ALA A 36 -1.29 1.77 -24.04
C ALA A 36 0.12 2.20 -23.61
N GLU A 37 0.66 1.59 -22.57
CA GLU A 37 2.00 1.87 -22.04
C GLU A 37 3.11 1.47 -23.04
N ARG A 38 4.29 2.07 -22.87
CA ARG A 38 5.46 1.68 -23.66
C ARG A 38 5.85 0.24 -23.32
N PRO A 39 5.85 -0.68 -24.30
CA PRO A 39 6.24 -2.07 -24.06
C PRO A 39 7.70 -2.17 -23.60
N GLN A 40 7.94 -3.01 -22.61
CA GLN A 40 9.28 -3.35 -22.13
C GLN A 40 9.27 -4.74 -21.53
N LYS A 41 10.44 -5.28 -21.15
CA LYS A 41 10.53 -6.61 -20.56
C LYS A 41 9.60 -6.72 -19.33
N GLY A 42 8.68 -7.69 -19.37
CA GLY A 42 7.70 -7.91 -18.30
C GLY A 42 6.51 -6.96 -18.31
N ARG A 43 6.42 -6.00 -19.27
CA ARG A 43 5.29 -5.07 -19.38
C ARG A 43 4.73 -5.10 -20.80
N LEU A 44 3.59 -5.75 -20.96
CA LEU A 44 2.90 -5.94 -22.23
C LEU A 44 1.69 -5.01 -22.32
N ARG A 45 1.26 -4.73 -23.55
CA ARG A 45 0.02 -3.94 -23.80
C ARG A 45 -1.25 -4.76 -23.63
N GLU A 46 -1.16 -6.07 -23.78
CA GLU A 46 -2.20 -7.05 -23.47
C GLU A 46 -1.63 -8.06 -22.50
N PHE A 47 -2.32 -8.30 -21.39
CA PHE A 47 -1.94 -9.31 -20.41
C PHE A 47 -3.17 -9.77 -19.61
N VAL A 48 -3.06 -10.87 -18.90
CA VAL A 48 -4.12 -11.39 -18.04
C VAL A 48 -3.92 -10.85 -16.62
N GLN A 49 -4.96 -10.25 -16.05
CA GLN A 49 -5.07 -9.98 -14.62
C GLN A 49 -5.83 -11.11 -13.92
N CYS A 50 -5.43 -11.39 -12.70
CA CYS A 50 -6.17 -12.22 -11.76
C CYS A 50 -6.40 -11.38 -10.51
N ASP A 51 -7.61 -10.84 -10.37
CA ASP A 51 -7.99 -9.95 -9.29
C ASP A 51 -8.89 -10.68 -8.30
N ILE A 52 -8.72 -10.41 -7.01
CA ILE A 52 -9.58 -10.87 -5.93
C ILE A 52 -10.11 -9.67 -5.18
N ASP A 53 -11.42 -9.63 -4.97
CA ASP A 53 -12.12 -8.51 -4.37
C ASP A 53 -13.09 -8.95 -3.29
N ILE A 54 -13.17 -8.16 -2.22
CA ILE A 54 -14.19 -8.27 -1.17
C ILE A 54 -14.91 -6.92 -1.11
N ILE A 55 -16.21 -6.92 -1.37
CA ILE A 55 -17.03 -5.71 -1.41
C ILE A 55 -18.11 -5.79 -0.34
N GLY A 56 -18.28 -4.71 0.43
CA GLY A 56 -19.31 -4.59 1.46
C GLY A 56 -18.89 -5.11 2.83
N SER A 57 -17.58 -5.05 3.12
CA SER A 57 -17.01 -5.23 4.45
C SER A 57 -16.01 -4.11 4.72
N ASP A 58 -16.04 -3.56 5.92
CA ASP A 58 -15.10 -2.57 6.46
C ASP A 58 -14.14 -3.19 7.50
N SER A 59 -14.23 -4.52 7.70
CA SER A 59 -13.38 -5.25 8.62
C SER A 59 -11.97 -5.45 8.05
N THR A 60 -10.94 -5.21 8.85
CA THR A 60 -9.54 -5.56 8.58
C THR A 60 -9.31 -7.06 8.34
N ASP A 61 -10.25 -7.91 8.71
CA ASP A 61 -10.22 -9.33 8.35
C ASP A 61 -10.28 -9.56 6.83
N SER A 62 -10.83 -8.59 6.09
CA SER A 62 -10.85 -8.65 4.62
C SER A 62 -9.44 -8.58 4.04
N GLU A 63 -8.58 -7.72 4.56
CA GLU A 63 -7.17 -7.63 4.16
C GLU A 63 -6.41 -8.91 4.53
N VAL A 64 -6.65 -9.45 5.73
CA VAL A 64 -6.07 -10.73 6.17
C VAL A 64 -6.45 -11.86 5.19
N GLU A 65 -7.73 -11.96 4.84
CA GLU A 65 -8.22 -12.97 3.90
C GLU A 65 -7.63 -12.81 2.50
N LEU A 66 -7.51 -11.57 2.00
CA LEU A 66 -6.89 -11.28 0.69
C LEU A 66 -5.42 -11.69 0.65
N ILE A 67 -4.65 -11.39 1.71
CA ILE A 67 -3.23 -11.78 1.81
C ILE A 67 -3.11 -13.31 1.83
N LEU A 68 -3.88 -14.00 2.66
CA LEU A 68 -3.85 -15.46 2.76
C LEU A 68 -4.27 -16.13 1.44
N THR A 69 -5.29 -15.60 0.75
CA THR A 69 -5.75 -16.12 -0.53
C THR A 69 -4.69 -15.95 -1.61
N THR A 70 -4.09 -14.76 -1.70
CA THR A 70 -3.04 -14.45 -2.68
C THR A 70 -1.81 -15.31 -2.45
N THR A 71 -1.33 -15.41 -1.21
CA THR A 71 -0.15 -16.20 -0.87
C THR A 71 -0.38 -17.69 -1.09
N LYS A 72 -1.59 -18.19 -0.83
CA LYS A 72 -1.97 -19.58 -1.15
C LYS A 72 -1.94 -19.83 -2.66
N ALA A 73 -2.41 -18.91 -3.47
CA ALA A 73 -2.34 -18.99 -4.94
C ALA A 73 -0.89 -18.99 -5.43
N LEU A 74 -0.05 -18.08 -4.92
CA LEU A 74 1.37 -18.01 -5.27
C LEU A 74 2.12 -19.31 -4.93
N LYS A 75 1.83 -19.90 -3.78
CA LYS A 75 2.39 -21.21 -3.39
C LYS A 75 1.92 -22.34 -4.32
N ALA A 76 0.65 -22.34 -4.70
CA ALA A 76 0.08 -23.35 -5.60
C ALA A 76 0.74 -23.37 -6.98
N ILE A 77 1.23 -22.21 -7.46
CA ILE A 77 2.03 -22.11 -8.69
C ILE A 77 3.53 -22.35 -8.48
N GLY A 78 3.94 -22.73 -7.28
CA GLY A 78 5.31 -23.14 -6.97
C GLY A 78 6.24 -22.04 -6.50
N MET A 79 5.75 -20.84 -6.21
CA MET A 79 6.57 -19.76 -5.60
C MET A 79 6.97 -20.15 -4.18
N LYS A 80 8.23 -19.89 -3.84
CA LYS A 80 8.85 -20.18 -2.53
C LYS A 80 9.71 -19.01 -2.09
N ASN A 81 9.97 -18.93 -0.79
CA ASN A 81 10.88 -17.95 -0.19
C ASN A 81 10.54 -16.50 -0.53
N PHE A 82 9.27 -16.15 -0.40
CA PHE A 82 8.79 -14.78 -0.57
C PHE A 82 8.39 -14.16 0.77
N LYS A 83 8.36 -12.84 0.82
CA LYS A 83 7.83 -12.05 1.92
C LYS A 83 6.67 -11.20 1.41
N VAL A 84 5.69 -10.95 2.27
CA VAL A 84 4.61 -10.01 2.01
C VAL A 84 4.95 -8.72 2.74
N LYS A 85 5.12 -7.66 2.00
CA LYS A 85 5.34 -6.31 2.53
C LYS A 85 4.00 -5.59 2.57
N VAL A 86 3.67 -5.03 3.71
CA VAL A 86 2.41 -4.31 3.94
C VAL A 86 2.68 -2.93 4.47
N ASN A 87 1.88 -1.97 4.00
CA ASN A 87 1.90 -0.59 4.45
C ASN A 87 0.48 0.00 4.42
N ASP A 88 0.29 1.11 5.11
CA ASP A 88 -0.95 1.87 5.08
C ASP A 88 -0.63 3.34 4.77
N ARG A 89 -1.18 3.85 3.67
CA ARG A 89 -1.00 5.26 3.28
C ARG A 89 -1.45 6.25 4.34
N ARG A 90 -2.41 5.86 5.20
CA ARG A 90 -2.85 6.69 6.31
C ARG A 90 -1.75 6.93 7.33
N LEU A 91 -0.82 5.97 7.51
CA LEU A 91 0.35 6.14 8.39
C LEU A 91 1.27 7.24 7.89
N LEU A 92 1.64 7.19 6.61
CA LEU A 92 2.49 8.20 6.01
C LEU A 92 1.82 9.59 6.05
N ARG A 93 0.53 9.66 5.71
CA ARG A 93 -0.22 10.92 5.76
C ARG A 93 -0.28 11.48 7.19
N ALA A 94 -0.62 10.65 8.19
CA ALA A 94 -0.65 11.07 9.59
C ALA A 94 0.73 11.57 10.06
N PHE A 95 1.80 10.85 9.72
CA PHE A 95 3.16 11.27 10.04
C PHE A 95 3.53 12.62 9.41
N LEU A 96 3.21 12.82 8.14
CA LEU A 96 3.48 14.08 7.45
C LEU A 96 2.69 15.27 8.06
N MET A 97 1.43 15.03 8.44
CA MET A 97 0.64 16.05 9.15
C MET A 97 1.23 16.37 10.53
N ASP A 98 1.70 15.37 11.27
CA ASP A 98 2.37 15.57 12.56
C ASP A 98 3.73 16.32 12.40
N CYS A 99 4.37 16.18 11.23
CA CYS A 99 5.53 17.02 10.87
C CYS A 99 5.16 18.48 10.62
N GLY A 100 3.90 18.77 10.28
CA GLY A 100 3.38 20.12 10.02
C GLY A 100 3.11 20.42 8.55
N PHE A 101 3.05 19.40 7.67
CA PHE A 101 2.58 19.59 6.29
C PHE A 101 1.06 19.69 6.25
N GLU A 102 0.54 20.58 5.39
CA GLU A 102 -0.88 20.76 5.17
C GLU A 102 -1.44 19.61 4.30
N GLU A 103 -2.73 19.30 4.44
CA GLU A 103 -3.36 18.16 3.75
C GLU A 103 -3.20 18.23 2.22
N GLU A 104 -3.30 19.41 1.64
CA GLU A 104 -3.15 19.66 0.20
C GLU A 104 -1.73 19.42 -0.30
N GLN A 105 -0.74 19.42 0.59
CA GLN A 105 0.67 19.23 0.28
C GLN A 105 1.09 17.75 0.31
N LEU A 106 0.35 16.90 1.03
CA LEU A 106 0.74 15.53 1.35
C LEU A 106 1.07 14.69 0.10
N ASP A 107 0.25 14.78 -0.95
CA ASP A 107 0.49 14.02 -2.17
C ASP A 107 1.80 14.46 -2.86
N SER A 108 2.12 15.76 -2.84
CA SER A 108 3.37 16.27 -3.38
C SER A 108 4.58 15.83 -2.57
N VAL A 109 4.45 15.79 -1.23
CA VAL A 109 5.51 15.30 -0.33
C VAL A 109 5.73 13.80 -0.55
N CYS A 110 4.66 12.99 -0.64
CA CYS A 110 4.75 11.57 -0.94
C CYS A 110 5.48 11.29 -2.26
N ILE A 111 5.14 12.03 -3.34
CA ILE A 111 5.81 11.90 -4.64
C ILE A 111 7.31 12.24 -4.55
N THR A 112 7.67 13.23 -3.74
CA THR A 112 9.08 13.58 -3.52
C THR A 112 9.79 12.51 -2.71
N PHE A 113 9.15 12.00 -1.67
CA PHE A 113 9.66 10.92 -0.83
C PHE A 113 9.89 9.61 -1.61
N ASP A 114 9.01 9.25 -2.53
CA ASP A 114 9.15 8.06 -3.40
C ASP A 114 10.43 8.09 -4.26
N LYS A 115 11.06 9.26 -4.39
CA LYS A 115 12.34 9.41 -5.09
C LYS A 115 13.56 9.20 -4.19
N MET A 116 13.37 9.01 -2.88
CA MET A 116 14.45 8.97 -1.89
C MET A 116 15.53 7.95 -2.25
N ASP A 117 15.15 6.78 -2.74
CA ASP A 117 16.10 5.73 -3.19
C ASP A 117 17.02 6.20 -4.34
N LYS A 118 16.60 7.21 -5.11
CA LYS A 118 17.33 7.71 -6.29
C LYS A 118 18.14 8.95 -5.99
N VAL A 119 17.60 9.86 -5.17
CA VAL A 119 18.19 11.19 -4.95
C VAL A 119 18.76 11.38 -3.55
N GLY A 120 18.53 10.43 -2.65
CA GLY A 120 18.93 10.49 -1.26
C GLY A 120 18.14 11.54 -0.45
N LEU A 121 18.39 11.59 0.85
CA LEU A 121 17.71 12.49 1.78
C LEU A 121 17.96 13.97 1.44
N ASP A 122 19.19 14.32 1.07
CA ASP A 122 19.55 15.70 0.68
C ASP A 122 18.79 16.15 -0.58
N GLY A 123 18.61 15.24 -1.54
CA GLY A 123 17.83 15.52 -2.74
C GLY A 123 16.35 15.70 -2.46
N VAL A 124 15.78 14.90 -1.55
CA VAL A 124 14.40 15.05 -1.09
C VAL A 124 14.23 16.39 -0.38
N LYS A 125 15.12 16.73 0.57
CA LYS A 125 15.09 17.99 1.29
C LYS A 125 15.10 19.18 0.34
N LYS A 126 16.04 19.20 -0.61
CA LYS A 126 16.16 20.26 -1.61
C LYS A 126 14.90 20.42 -2.45
N GLU A 127 14.29 19.31 -2.91
CA GLU A 127 13.05 19.35 -3.70
C GLU A 127 11.87 19.89 -2.88
N LEU A 128 11.80 19.59 -1.57
CA LEU A 128 10.76 20.12 -0.68
C LEU A 128 10.96 21.63 -0.43
N GLU A 129 12.21 22.10 -0.27
CA GLU A 129 12.55 23.52 -0.17
C GLU A 129 12.21 24.28 -1.47
N GLU A 130 12.50 23.70 -2.65
CA GLU A 130 12.14 24.28 -3.96
C GLU A 130 10.62 24.37 -4.16
N LYS A 131 9.83 23.57 -3.47
CA LYS A 131 8.35 23.62 -3.45
C LYS A 131 7.79 24.61 -2.42
N GLU A 132 8.64 25.34 -1.73
CA GLU A 132 8.29 26.36 -0.75
C GLU A 132 7.43 25.84 0.42
N PHE A 133 7.67 24.57 0.84
CA PHE A 133 7.03 24.03 2.03
C PHE A 133 7.68 24.62 3.31
N ALA A 134 6.96 24.58 4.43
CA ALA A 134 7.42 25.16 5.68
C ALA A 134 8.72 24.49 6.16
N ASP A 135 9.76 25.31 6.43
CA ASP A 135 11.09 24.86 6.88
C ASP A 135 11.01 23.97 8.12
N GLU A 136 10.09 24.29 9.06
CA GLU A 136 9.88 23.49 10.27
C GLU A 136 9.36 22.09 9.97
N ALA A 137 8.44 21.95 9.01
CA ALA A 137 7.90 20.66 8.58
C ALA A 137 8.97 19.83 7.87
N ILE A 138 9.75 20.47 6.98
CA ILE A 138 10.88 19.83 6.29
C ILE A 138 11.93 19.37 7.31
N ALA A 139 12.27 20.19 8.30
CA ALA A 139 13.24 19.85 9.33
C ALA A 139 12.79 18.63 10.15
N LYS A 140 11.56 18.63 10.68
CA LYS A 140 11.02 17.49 11.45
C LYS A 140 11.00 16.20 10.63
N PHE A 141 10.59 16.29 9.37
CA PHE A 141 10.54 15.14 8.45
C PHE A 141 11.96 14.60 8.18
N THR A 142 12.91 15.46 7.85
CA THR A 142 14.29 15.05 7.56
C THR A 142 15.05 14.58 8.79
N ASP A 143 14.80 15.18 9.96
CA ASP A 143 15.40 14.76 11.24
C ASP A 143 14.94 13.36 11.62
N PHE A 144 13.66 13.04 11.46
CA PHE A 144 13.17 11.68 11.66
C PHE A 144 13.87 10.70 10.73
N LEU A 145 13.96 11.00 9.44
CA LEU A 145 14.59 10.11 8.46
C LEU A 145 16.10 9.99 8.68
N SER A 146 16.79 11.04 9.12
CA SER A 146 18.22 11.01 9.42
C SER A 146 18.55 10.26 10.71
N GLY A 147 17.61 10.23 11.67
CA GLY A 147 17.71 9.41 12.89
C GLY A 147 17.59 7.90 12.65
N VAL A 148 17.24 7.51 11.43
CA VAL A 148 17.13 6.10 11.02
C VAL A 148 18.35 5.78 10.15
N ASP A 149 19.38 5.15 10.74
CA ASP A 149 20.61 4.74 10.04
C ASP A 149 20.37 3.88 8.80
N ASN A 150 19.21 3.24 8.74
CA ASN A 150 18.76 2.42 7.60
C ASN A 150 17.22 2.51 7.50
N PRO A 151 16.66 2.97 6.36
CA PRO A 151 15.20 2.95 6.13
C PRO A 151 14.55 1.59 6.40
N GLN A 152 15.30 0.49 6.25
CA GLN A 152 14.85 -0.86 6.59
C GLN A 152 14.73 -1.11 8.11
N GLN A 153 15.13 -0.18 8.95
CA GLN A 153 14.99 -0.25 10.40
C GLN A 153 13.78 0.50 10.93
N ILE A 154 13.02 1.16 10.08
CA ILE A 154 11.75 1.75 10.47
C ILE A 154 10.80 0.60 10.81
N THR A 155 10.46 0.48 12.08
CA THR A 155 9.50 -0.53 12.56
C THR A 155 8.12 0.11 12.72
N LEU A 156 7.07 -0.70 12.60
CA LEU A 156 5.72 -0.22 12.86
C LEU A 156 5.58 0.37 14.28
N GLU A 157 6.31 -0.18 15.25
CA GLU A 157 6.32 0.30 16.64
C GLU A 157 6.98 1.68 16.76
N SER A 158 8.09 1.92 16.04
CA SER A 158 8.72 3.25 16.02
C SER A 158 7.79 4.30 15.38
N VAL A 159 7.12 3.97 14.28
CA VAL A 159 6.12 4.85 13.67
C VAL A 159 4.94 5.10 14.60
N LYS A 160 4.38 4.03 15.20
CA LYS A 160 3.26 4.12 16.17
C LYS A 160 3.59 5.01 17.37
N SER A 161 4.85 5.05 17.81
CA SER A 161 5.26 5.83 18.97
C SER A 161 5.20 7.35 18.74
N ILE A 162 5.31 7.81 17.51
CA ILE A 162 5.35 9.23 17.14
C ILE A 162 4.01 9.77 16.61
N LEU A 163 3.09 8.88 16.24
CA LEU A 163 1.79 9.29 15.69
C LEU A 163 0.82 9.74 16.79
N ALA A 164 0.13 10.84 16.55
CA ALA A 164 -0.99 11.30 17.36
C ALA A 164 -2.19 10.35 17.23
N ASP A 165 -2.57 9.99 15.98
CA ASP A 165 -3.57 8.96 15.71
C ASP A 165 -2.90 7.61 15.44
N LYS A 166 -3.14 6.66 16.34
CA LYS A 166 -2.56 5.31 16.29
C LYS A 166 -3.42 4.29 15.56
N ALA A 167 -4.66 4.61 15.23
CA ALA A 167 -5.61 3.66 14.65
C ALA A 167 -5.12 3.01 13.34
N PRO A 168 -4.48 3.72 12.39
CA PRO A 168 -3.93 3.08 11.21
C PRO A 168 -2.80 2.09 11.53
N ALA A 169 -1.93 2.41 12.50
CA ALA A 169 -0.85 1.52 12.93
C ALA A 169 -1.39 0.27 13.62
N GLU A 170 -2.43 0.41 14.43
CA GLU A 170 -3.09 -0.72 15.12
C GLU A 170 -3.79 -1.65 14.15
N SER A 171 -4.45 -1.11 13.12
CA SER A 171 -5.03 -1.91 12.03
C SER A 171 -3.96 -2.73 11.30
N LEU A 172 -2.83 -2.10 10.98
CA LEU A 172 -1.73 -2.76 10.27
C LEU A 172 -1.06 -3.82 11.15
N GLU A 173 -0.85 -3.54 12.43
CA GLU A 173 -0.35 -4.49 13.43
C GLU A 173 -1.26 -5.71 13.54
N TYR A 174 -2.57 -5.50 13.57
CA TYR A 174 -3.55 -6.57 13.57
C TYR A 174 -3.42 -7.46 12.33
N ILE A 175 -3.30 -6.87 11.13
CA ILE A 175 -3.15 -7.60 9.87
C ILE A 175 -1.88 -8.45 9.90
N ILE A 176 -0.73 -7.84 10.27
CA ILE A 176 0.57 -8.52 10.32
C ILE A 176 0.51 -9.71 11.29
N ASN A 177 0.02 -9.48 12.50
CA ASN A 177 -0.05 -10.50 13.54
C ASN A 177 -1.01 -11.64 13.15
N SER A 178 -2.18 -11.30 12.61
CA SER A 178 -3.19 -12.28 12.20
C SER A 178 -2.69 -13.16 11.06
N VAL A 179 -2.06 -12.58 10.03
CA VAL A 179 -1.52 -13.35 8.91
C VAL A 179 -0.34 -14.21 9.37
N ASN A 180 0.59 -13.67 10.18
CA ASN A 180 1.73 -14.44 10.70
C ASN A 180 1.28 -15.61 11.59
N ALA A 181 0.21 -15.45 12.37
CA ALA A 181 -0.38 -16.55 13.16
C ALA A 181 -1.01 -17.63 12.27
N LEU A 182 -1.59 -17.26 11.13
CA LEU A 182 -2.34 -18.17 10.24
C LEU A 182 -1.48 -18.80 9.15
N CYS A 183 -0.34 -18.19 8.80
CA CYS A 183 0.53 -18.70 7.72
C CYS A 183 1.41 -19.89 8.12
N ASN A 184 1.41 -20.30 9.40
CA ASN A 184 2.18 -21.44 9.92
C ASN A 184 3.70 -21.36 9.60
N GLY A 185 4.27 -20.16 9.52
CA GLY A 185 5.68 -19.96 9.23
C GLY A 185 6.07 -20.23 7.77
N GLU A 186 5.11 -20.29 6.86
CA GLU A 186 5.37 -20.57 5.43
C GLU A 186 5.92 -19.35 4.68
N PHE A 187 5.68 -18.16 5.17
CA PHE A 187 6.22 -16.88 4.68
C PHE A 187 6.12 -15.84 5.81
N ASP A 188 6.83 -14.73 5.66
CA ASP A 188 6.77 -13.61 6.60
C ASP A 188 5.90 -12.48 6.05
N VAL A 189 5.12 -11.85 6.91
CA VAL A 189 4.49 -10.56 6.64
C VAL A 189 5.21 -9.51 7.44
N VAL A 190 5.70 -8.49 6.77
CA VAL A 190 6.51 -7.43 7.39
C VAL A 190 5.98 -6.05 7.01
N PHE A 191 6.18 -5.10 7.91
CA PHE A 191 5.98 -3.69 7.62
C PHE A 191 7.04 -3.19 6.62
N ASP A 192 6.64 -2.31 5.68
CA ASP A 192 7.53 -1.74 4.64
C ASP A 192 7.39 -0.22 4.55
#